data_37f81da4f571069da124577a80ba4d0d
#
_entry.id   37f81da4f571069da124577a80ba4d0d
#
_cell.length_a   1.000
_cell.length_b   1.000
_cell.length_c   1.000
_cell.angle_alpha   90.00
_cell.angle_beta   90.00
_cell.angle_gamma   90.00
#
_symmetry.space_group_name_H-M   'P 1'
#
loop_
_entity.id
_entity.type
_entity.pdbx_description
1 polymer ?
#
loop_
_entity_poly.entity_id
_entity_poly.type
_entity_poly.pdbx_seq_one_letter_code
_entity_poly.pdbx_strand_id
1 'polypeptide(L)'
;MAALGRGDSVVVHNFAIQIDGVQVEYLKSVSSISQKQDVIENVQNTPSGQPKVSKMPGISKGGEVTLTRGATGSPSFTTWIQDSLNGNMAVARKSASIIVLDYMNNPVQRFNLTNAWITDRNYTSLTSGEAGVFEETVTITFEDLDVVYS
;
A
#
# COMPACT_ATOMS: atom_id res chain seq x y z
N MET A 1 -1.48 -4.71 -24.56
CA MET A 1 -0.28 -5.26 -23.89
C MET A 1 0.00 -6.66 -24.40
N ALA A 2 1.23 -6.94 -24.75
CA ALA A 2 1.61 -8.29 -25.12
C ALA A 2 1.52 -9.22 -23.90
N ALA A 3 1.00 -10.41 -24.10
CA ALA A 3 0.96 -11.41 -23.03
C ALA A 3 2.39 -11.83 -22.65
N LEU A 4 2.63 -11.99 -21.36
CA LEU A 4 3.89 -12.52 -20.88
C LEU A 4 3.98 -14.01 -21.24
N GLY A 5 5.18 -14.46 -21.60
CA GLY A 5 5.44 -15.86 -21.79
C GLY A 5 5.38 -16.63 -20.46
N ARG A 6 5.26 -17.94 -20.56
CA ARG A 6 5.24 -18.80 -19.38
C ARG A 6 6.59 -18.70 -18.66
N GLY A 7 6.55 -18.30 -17.41
CA GLY A 7 7.74 -18.11 -16.59
C GLY A 7 8.36 -16.71 -16.67
N ASP A 8 7.78 -15.81 -17.46
CA ASP A 8 8.25 -14.44 -17.51
C ASP A 8 7.90 -13.70 -16.21
N SER A 9 8.84 -12.88 -15.77
CA SER A 9 8.61 -11.99 -14.64
C SER A 9 7.99 -10.68 -15.10
N VAL A 10 7.15 -10.08 -14.25
CA VAL A 10 6.63 -8.73 -14.51
C VAL A 10 7.77 -7.73 -14.33
N VAL A 11 8.05 -6.99 -15.40
CA VAL A 11 9.03 -5.91 -15.35
C VAL A 11 8.31 -4.63 -14.93
N VAL A 12 8.66 -4.13 -13.76
CA VAL A 12 8.08 -2.91 -13.21
C VAL A 12 8.88 -1.72 -13.71
N HIS A 13 8.18 -0.76 -14.33
CA HIS A 13 8.81 0.46 -14.80
C HIS A 13 8.44 1.66 -13.92
N ASN A 14 7.18 1.78 -13.56
CA ASN A 14 6.67 2.92 -12.81
C ASN A 14 5.59 2.50 -11.83
N PHE A 15 5.37 3.36 -10.85
CA PHE A 15 4.26 3.24 -9.91
C PHE A 15 3.44 4.52 -9.93
N ALA A 16 2.14 4.39 -9.77
CA ALA A 16 1.25 5.52 -9.64
C ALA A 16 0.29 5.29 -8.47
N ILE A 17 -0.18 6.36 -7.88
CA ILE A 17 -1.22 6.30 -6.86
C ILE A 17 -2.48 6.98 -7.36
N GLN A 18 -3.62 6.33 -7.12
CA GLN A 18 -4.94 6.90 -7.32
C GLN A 18 -5.63 7.06 -5.98
N ILE A 19 -6.28 8.20 -5.79
CA ILE A 19 -7.09 8.46 -4.61
C ILE A 19 -8.52 8.68 -5.10
N ASP A 20 -9.46 7.91 -4.57
CA ASP A 20 -10.87 7.93 -4.97
C ASP A 20 -11.07 7.78 -6.50
N GLY A 21 -10.24 6.96 -7.13
CA GLY A 21 -10.33 6.68 -8.56
C GLY A 21 -9.65 7.70 -9.47
N VAL A 22 -9.07 8.77 -8.93
CA VAL A 22 -8.35 9.78 -9.70
C VAL A 22 -6.86 9.60 -9.54
N GLN A 23 -6.15 9.42 -10.65
CA GLN A 23 -4.69 9.32 -10.60
C GLN A 23 -4.10 10.66 -10.22
N VAL A 24 -3.34 10.69 -9.13
CA VAL A 24 -2.83 11.94 -8.57
C VAL A 24 -1.34 12.14 -8.83
N GLU A 25 -0.54 11.09 -8.84
CA GLU A 25 0.87 11.24 -9.19
C GLU A 25 1.59 9.90 -9.39
N TYR A 26 2.78 9.99 -10.00
CA TYR A 26 3.72 8.89 -10.08
C TYR A 26 4.59 8.88 -8.84
N LEU A 27 4.95 7.67 -8.40
CA LEU A 27 5.76 7.46 -7.22
C LEU A 27 7.17 7.05 -7.62
N LYS A 28 8.16 7.39 -6.78
CA LYS A 28 9.54 6.97 -6.99
C LYS A 28 9.76 5.52 -6.56
N SER A 29 9.20 5.15 -5.42
CA SER A 29 9.32 3.79 -4.91
C SER A 29 8.13 3.42 -4.03
N VAL A 30 7.89 2.13 -3.95
CA VAL A 30 6.87 1.52 -3.11
C VAL A 30 7.54 0.39 -2.35
N SER A 31 7.42 0.38 -1.02
CA SER A 31 7.92 -0.73 -0.22
C SER A 31 7.02 -1.96 -0.36
N SER A 32 7.41 -3.05 0.27
CA SER A 32 6.57 -4.25 0.28
C SER A 32 5.21 -3.95 0.90
N ILE A 33 4.15 -4.39 0.21
CA ILE A 33 2.78 -4.27 0.67
C ILE A 33 2.46 -5.51 1.46
N SER A 34 2.02 -5.35 2.71
CA SER A 34 1.70 -6.48 3.58
C SER A 34 0.24 -6.45 3.99
N GLN A 35 -0.34 -7.62 4.08
CA GLN A 35 -1.69 -7.82 4.59
C GLN A 35 -1.64 -8.92 5.65
N LYS A 36 -2.29 -8.68 6.78
CA LYS A 36 -2.28 -9.62 7.90
C LYS A 36 -3.69 -9.99 8.29
N GLN A 37 -3.82 -11.20 8.77
CA GLN A 37 -5.07 -11.75 9.28
C GLN A 37 -4.80 -12.43 10.60
N ASP A 38 -5.69 -12.27 11.57
CA ASP A 38 -5.60 -12.97 12.84
C ASP A 38 -5.84 -14.46 12.65
N VAL A 39 -5.20 -15.25 13.48
CA VAL A 39 -5.42 -16.69 13.55
C VAL A 39 -6.12 -17.00 14.87
N ILE A 40 -7.26 -17.65 14.77
CA ILE A 40 -7.98 -18.14 15.95
C ILE A 40 -7.57 -19.58 16.18
N GLU A 41 -7.02 -19.85 17.38
CA GLU A 41 -6.67 -21.21 17.76
C GLU A 41 -7.75 -21.79 18.67
N ASN A 42 -8.14 -23.02 18.37
CA ASN A 42 -9.10 -23.76 19.15
C ASN A 42 -8.51 -25.11 19.52
N VAL A 43 -8.42 -25.40 20.81
CA VAL A 43 -7.90 -26.66 21.31
C VAL A 43 -9.10 -27.58 21.58
N GLN A 44 -9.11 -28.74 20.89
CA GLN A 44 -10.15 -29.76 21.06
C GLN A 44 -9.53 -31.08 21.43
N ASN A 45 -10.24 -31.86 22.24
CA ASN A 45 -9.82 -33.21 22.55
C ASN A 45 -10.31 -34.15 21.45
N THR A 46 -9.42 -35.02 20.98
CA THR A 46 -9.78 -36.09 20.07
C THR A 46 -10.48 -37.21 20.82
N PRO A 47 -11.19 -38.14 20.12
CA PRO A 47 -11.79 -39.29 20.79
C PRO A 47 -10.82 -40.18 21.55
N SER A 48 -9.53 -40.14 21.18
CA SER A 48 -8.47 -40.86 21.92
C SER A 48 -7.95 -40.10 23.13
N GLY A 49 -8.51 -38.92 23.45
CA GLY A 49 -8.12 -38.13 24.61
C GLY A 49 -6.93 -37.22 24.40
N GLN A 50 -6.37 -37.15 23.19
CA GLN A 50 -5.25 -36.29 22.87
C GLN A 50 -5.74 -34.89 22.43
N PRO A 51 -5.08 -33.82 22.89
CA PRO A 51 -5.45 -32.46 22.46
C PRO A 51 -5.08 -32.23 20.99
N LYS A 52 -5.97 -31.57 20.26
CA LYS A 52 -5.75 -31.17 18.87
C LYS A 52 -5.96 -29.67 18.77
N VAL A 53 -4.98 -28.97 18.18
CA VAL A 53 -5.07 -27.54 17.92
C VAL A 53 -5.59 -27.36 16.49
N SER A 54 -6.73 -26.69 16.39
CA SER A 54 -7.28 -26.26 15.09
C SER A 54 -7.08 -24.77 14.94
N LYS A 55 -6.70 -24.33 13.73
CA LYS A 55 -6.51 -22.93 13.41
C LYS A 55 -7.56 -22.47 12.43
N MET A 56 -8.16 -21.31 12.67
CA MET A 56 -9.16 -20.72 11.81
C MET A 56 -8.77 -19.29 11.49
N PRO A 57 -9.17 -18.78 10.29
CA PRO A 57 -8.96 -17.37 9.99
C PRO A 57 -9.77 -16.50 10.94
N GLY A 58 -9.12 -15.50 11.49
CA GLY A 58 -9.76 -14.48 12.31
C GLY A 58 -10.08 -13.22 11.52
N ILE A 59 -10.08 -12.09 12.22
CA ILE A 59 -10.37 -10.78 11.62
C ILE A 59 -9.18 -10.34 10.79
N SER A 60 -9.45 -9.79 9.59
CA SER A 60 -8.41 -9.14 8.79
C SER A 60 -7.93 -7.89 9.52
N LYS A 61 -6.63 -7.78 9.72
CA LYS A 61 -6.00 -6.62 10.35
C LYS A 61 -5.58 -5.55 9.36
N GLY A 62 -5.77 -5.80 8.06
CA GLY A 62 -5.24 -4.92 7.04
C GLY A 62 -3.72 -4.96 7.00
N GLY A 63 -3.11 -3.83 6.75
CA GLY A 63 -1.66 -3.73 6.66
C GLY A 63 -1.21 -2.31 6.41
N GLU A 64 0.02 -2.18 5.95
CA GLU A 64 0.59 -0.88 5.63
C GLU A 64 1.54 -0.97 4.45
N VAL A 65 1.77 0.17 3.80
CA VAL A 65 2.70 0.30 2.69
C VAL A 65 3.39 1.66 2.80
N THR A 66 4.67 1.70 2.46
CA THR A 66 5.45 2.94 2.48
C THR A 66 5.74 3.37 1.06
N LEU A 67 5.46 4.64 0.77
CA LEU A 67 5.64 5.23 -0.55
C LEU A 67 6.66 6.36 -0.47
N THR A 68 7.45 6.53 -1.53
CA THR A 68 8.37 7.65 -1.68
C THR A 68 7.99 8.46 -2.91
N ARG A 69 7.91 9.77 -2.75
CA ARG A 69 7.61 10.70 -3.83
C ARG A 69 8.53 11.92 -3.78
N GLY A 70 8.56 12.69 -4.85
CA GLY A 70 9.22 14.00 -4.82
C GLY A 70 8.47 14.98 -3.91
N ALA A 71 9.21 15.87 -3.24
CA ALA A 71 8.62 16.80 -2.26
C ALA A 71 7.69 17.84 -2.89
N THR A 72 7.67 17.97 -4.20
CA THR A 72 6.82 18.91 -4.94
C THR A 72 5.64 18.22 -5.61
N GLY A 73 5.15 17.14 -5.02
CA GLY A 73 4.12 16.31 -5.61
C GLY A 73 2.73 16.94 -5.62
N SER A 74 1.75 16.14 -5.99
CA SER A 74 0.36 16.56 -6.20
C SER A 74 -0.25 17.23 -4.99
N PRO A 75 -0.95 18.39 -5.16
CA PRO A 75 -1.68 19.02 -4.05
C PRO A 75 -2.75 18.12 -3.44
N SER A 76 -3.41 17.29 -4.23
CA SER A 76 -4.43 16.36 -3.71
C SER A 76 -3.84 15.35 -2.74
N PHE A 77 -2.67 14.82 -3.06
CA PHE A 77 -1.97 13.89 -2.19
C PHE A 77 -1.51 14.60 -0.90
N THR A 78 -0.98 15.81 -1.03
CA THR A 78 -0.55 16.62 0.11
C THR A 78 -1.71 16.93 1.05
N THR A 79 -2.87 17.28 0.51
CA THR A 79 -4.09 17.51 1.30
C THR A 79 -4.49 16.25 2.07
N TRP A 80 -4.44 15.10 1.43
CA TRP A 80 -4.74 13.84 2.09
C TRP A 80 -3.79 13.54 3.25
N ILE A 81 -2.49 13.80 3.05
CA ILE A 81 -1.49 13.64 4.11
C ILE A 81 -1.82 14.52 5.30
N GLN A 82 -2.14 15.79 5.06
CA GLN A 82 -2.45 16.74 6.13
C GLN A 82 -3.72 16.37 6.87
N ASP A 83 -4.78 15.98 6.17
CA ASP A 83 -6.03 15.56 6.79
C ASP A 83 -5.84 14.33 7.67
N SER A 84 -5.04 13.38 7.20
CA SER A 84 -4.74 12.17 7.97
C SER A 84 -3.96 12.49 9.25
N LEU A 85 -2.93 13.32 9.14
CA LEU A 85 -2.06 13.63 10.28
C LEU A 85 -2.72 14.59 11.27
N ASN A 86 -3.67 15.38 10.82
CA ASN A 86 -4.47 16.23 11.70
C ASN A 86 -5.60 15.47 12.42
N GLY A 87 -5.77 14.21 12.14
CA GLY A 87 -6.78 13.37 12.78
C GLY A 87 -8.19 13.55 12.25
N ASN A 88 -8.37 14.20 11.11
CA ASN A 88 -9.68 14.42 10.50
C ASN A 88 -10.12 13.15 9.74
N MET A 89 -10.45 12.10 10.48
CA MET A 89 -10.73 10.77 9.92
C MET A 89 -11.98 10.71 9.05
N ALA A 90 -12.93 11.63 9.22
CA ALA A 90 -14.12 11.68 8.38
C ALA A 90 -13.79 11.96 6.91
N VAL A 91 -12.72 12.72 6.66
CA VAL A 91 -12.26 13.07 5.31
C VAL A 91 -11.01 12.29 4.90
N ALA A 92 -10.22 11.83 5.89
CA ALA A 92 -8.92 11.20 5.62
C ALA A 92 -9.03 9.75 5.16
N ARG A 93 -10.04 9.02 5.62
CA ARG A 93 -10.26 7.64 5.19
C ARG A 93 -10.79 7.61 3.77
N LYS A 94 -9.98 7.08 2.87
CA LYS A 94 -10.29 7.05 1.45
C LYS A 94 -9.93 5.70 0.85
N SER A 95 -10.53 5.43 -0.30
CA SER A 95 -10.08 4.33 -1.14
C SER A 95 -8.90 4.82 -1.97
N ALA A 96 -7.81 4.08 -1.91
CA ALA A 96 -6.61 4.39 -2.68
C ALA A 96 -6.19 3.16 -3.46
N SER A 97 -5.55 3.37 -4.61
CA SER A 97 -5.01 2.28 -5.42
C SER A 97 -3.58 2.59 -5.79
N ILE A 98 -2.70 1.61 -5.59
CA ILE A 98 -1.34 1.66 -6.08
C ILE A 98 -1.29 0.86 -7.36
N ILE A 99 -0.88 1.49 -8.45
CA ILE A 99 -0.88 0.90 -9.77
C ILE A 99 0.56 0.64 -10.18
N VAL A 100 0.84 -0.61 -10.53
CA VAL A 100 2.13 -1.00 -11.09
C VAL A 100 2.02 -0.91 -12.60
N LEU A 101 2.94 -0.15 -13.20
CA LEU A 101 2.96 0.12 -14.63
C LEU A 101 4.16 -0.59 -15.27
N ASP A 102 3.93 -1.08 -16.50
CA ASP A 102 4.99 -1.67 -17.30
C ASP A 102 5.79 -0.60 -18.05
N TYR A 103 6.71 -1.06 -18.91
CA TYR A 103 7.56 -0.20 -19.71
C TYR A 103 6.75 0.76 -20.62
N MET A 104 5.58 0.34 -21.04
CA MET A 104 4.70 1.14 -21.90
C MET A 104 3.70 1.98 -21.11
N ASN A 105 3.85 2.05 -19.78
CA ASN A 105 2.93 2.72 -18.86
C ASN A 105 1.52 2.12 -18.86
N ASN A 106 1.40 0.83 -19.17
CA ASN A 106 0.13 0.12 -19.06
C ASN A 106 0.02 -0.51 -17.67
N PRO A 107 -1.16 -0.47 -17.04
CA PRO A 107 -1.34 -1.12 -15.75
C PRO A 107 -1.18 -2.64 -15.88
N VAL A 108 -0.34 -3.22 -15.04
CA VAL A 108 -0.15 -4.68 -14.97
C VAL A 108 -0.69 -5.27 -13.68
N GLN A 109 -0.81 -4.45 -12.64
CA GLN A 109 -1.34 -4.88 -11.36
C GLN A 109 -1.83 -3.67 -10.57
N ARG A 110 -2.90 -3.87 -9.81
CA ARG A 110 -3.44 -2.84 -8.92
C ARG A 110 -3.55 -3.40 -7.51
N PHE A 111 -3.15 -2.60 -6.56
CA PHE A 111 -3.38 -2.87 -5.14
C PHE A 111 -4.43 -1.87 -4.66
N ASN A 112 -5.65 -2.35 -4.48
CA ASN A 112 -6.75 -1.51 -4.01
C ASN A 112 -6.79 -1.54 -2.49
N LEU A 113 -6.62 -0.38 -1.87
CA LEU A 113 -6.60 -0.20 -0.42
C LEU A 113 -7.94 0.37 0.02
N THR A 114 -8.58 -0.29 0.97
CA THR A 114 -9.89 0.12 1.49
C THR A 114 -9.70 0.78 2.84
N ASN A 115 -10.38 1.90 3.08
CA ASN A 115 -10.29 2.69 4.29
C ASN A 115 -8.83 2.99 4.67
N ALA A 116 -8.12 3.58 3.72
CA ALA A 116 -6.72 3.91 3.86
C ALA A 116 -6.54 5.34 4.38
N TRP A 117 -5.55 5.53 5.22
CA TRP A 117 -5.13 6.87 5.67
C TRP A 117 -3.64 6.87 5.91
N ILE A 118 -3.06 8.06 6.00
CA ILE A 118 -1.62 8.22 6.16
C ILE A 118 -1.29 8.33 7.64
N THR A 119 -0.39 7.48 8.11
CA THR A 119 -0.02 7.40 9.52
C THR A 119 1.34 8.02 9.82
N ASP A 120 2.19 8.21 8.81
CA ASP A 120 3.53 8.73 9.00
C ASP A 120 4.00 9.48 7.78
N ARG A 121 4.84 10.49 8.01
CA ARG A 121 5.44 11.30 6.95
C ARG A 121 6.86 11.68 7.35
N ASN A 122 7.82 11.39 6.48
CA ASN A 122 9.23 11.73 6.67
C ASN A 122 9.77 12.40 5.44
N TYR A 123 10.69 13.33 5.64
CA TYR A 123 11.44 13.95 4.55
C TYR A 123 12.89 13.50 4.62
N THR A 124 13.55 13.46 3.46
CA THR A 124 14.99 13.20 3.42
C THR A 124 15.75 14.30 4.15
N SER A 125 16.91 13.94 4.70
CA SER A 125 17.78 14.92 5.34
C SER A 125 18.26 15.96 4.34
N LEU A 126 18.26 17.22 4.77
CA LEU A 126 18.73 18.33 3.96
C LEU A 126 20.00 18.90 4.57
N THR A 127 21.04 19.04 3.73
CA THR A 127 22.30 19.65 4.12
C THR A 127 22.57 20.81 3.18
N SER A 128 22.77 21.99 3.75
CA SER A 128 23.03 23.20 2.98
C SER A 128 24.32 23.06 2.16
N GLY A 129 24.24 23.37 0.88
CA GLY A 129 25.38 23.30 -0.03
C GLY A 129 25.65 21.94 -0.65
N GLU A 130 24.91 20.90 -0.27
CA GLU A 130 25.03 19.59 -0.89
C GLU A 130 23.94 19.39 -1.94
N ALA A 131 24.32 18.82 -3.09
CA ALA A 131 23.39 18.41 -4.11
C ALA A 131 22.71 17.11 -3.67
N GLY A 132 21.37 17.07 -3.68
CA GLY A 132 20.60 15.90 -3.33
C GLY A 132 19.17 16.03 -3.79
N VAL A 133 18.47 14.88 -3.89
CA VAL A 133 17.05 14.86 -4.22
C VAL A 133 16.25 14.96 -2.94
N PHE A 134 15.37 15.96 -2.88
CA PHE A 134 14.46 16.12 -1.76
C PHE A 134 13.25 15.22 -1.97
N GLU A 135 13.07 14.27 -1.09
CA GLU A 135 12.02 13.25 -1.19
C GLU A 135 11.18 13.22 0.07
N GLU A 136 9.92 12.86 -0.11
CA GLU A 136 8.98 12.64 0.99
C GLU A 136 8.58 11.17 1.02
N THR A 137 8.68 10.58 2.20
CA THR A 137 8.27 9.20 2.44
C THR A 137 7.04 9.19 3.33
N VAL A 138 5.97 8.53 2.88
CA VAL A 138 4.72 8.42 3.63
C VAL A 138 4.36 6.96 3.83
N THR A 139 3.77 6.66 4.99
CA THR A 139 3.24 5.34 5.29
C THR A 139 1.73 5.39 5.26
N ILE A 140 1.12 4.52 4.47
CA ILE A 140 -0.32 4.38 4.37
C ILE A 140 -0.74 3.13 5.11
N THR A 141 -1.66 3.27 6.04
CA THR A 141 -2.30 2.15 6.73
C THR A 141 -3.68 1.93 6.13
N PHE A 142 -4.06 0.70 5.92
CA PHE A 142 -5.34 0.35 5.30
C PHE A 142 -6.00 -0.80 6.06
N GLU A 143 -7.33 -0.87 5.97
CA GLU A 143 -8.09 -1.92 6.64
C GLU A 143 -8.20 -3.18 5.80
N ASP A 144 -8.21 -3.05 4.49
CA ASP A 144 -8.32 -4.19 3.59
C ASP A 144 -7.53 -3.95 2.30
N LEU A 145 -7.13 -5.03 1.66
CA LEU A 145 -6.36 -5.02 0.43
C LEU A 145 -7.00 -5.98 -0.58
N ASP A 146 -7.22 -5.48 -1.78
CA ASP A 146 -7.64 -6.29 -2.92
C ASP A 146 -6.60 -6.15 -4.03
N VAL A 147 -6.13 -7.27 -4.54
CA VAL A 147 -5.12 -7.30 -5.60
C VAL A 147 -5.77 -7.70 -6.91
N VAL A 148 -5.65 -6.83 -7.90
CA VAL A 148 -6.21 -7.04 -9.23
C VAL A 148 -5.08 -7.14 -10.25
N TYR A 149 -5.10 -8.19 -11.05
CA TYR A 149 -4.15 -8.41 -12.14
C TYR A 149 -4.80 -7.96 -13.46
N SER A 150 -4.12 -7.10 -14.16
CA SER A 150 -4.59 -6.57 -15.44
C SER A 150 -4.05 -7.35 -16.62
#